data_e6f21f2121e7142731f108ab2be4f19f
#
_entry.id   e6f21f2121e7142731f108ab2be4f19f
#
_cell.length_a   1.000
_cell.length_b   1.000
_cell.length_c   1.000
_cell.angle_alpha   90.00
_cell.angle_beta   90.00
_cell.angle_gamma   90.00
#
_symmetry.space_group_name_H-M   'P 1'
#
loop_
_entity.id
_entity.type
_entity.pdbx_description
1 polymer ?
#
loop_
_entity_poly.entity_id
_entity_poly.type
_entity_poly.pdbx_seq_one_letter_code
_entity_poly.pdbx_strand_id
1 'polypeptide(L)'
;MSNATKTAKRSDFKKYFQFMWRSLNIQASWNYERQMNMGFLYGIAPTLNELYPDESDPEQLAHKKEAYEREMAFYNCTPQTSAFTLGLAASMEEQYAADRENFNPETINAVKTSLMGPLSGVGDSFFQGTVRLIAFGLGISLAQQGNVLGPILAMILSIVPAVLVTWFAGKLGYTMGSKYLTKLNGGMMDKLMYVCGIVGLMVIGAMVASMVGLTTPITFASTGLVLQDVLNTILPNLLNLVIVMLMYTMIRKKVKTGWLLGICIVGGVAINALGLLV
;
A
#
# COMPACT_ATOMS: atom_id res chain seq x y z
N MET A 1 1.29 -46.75 11.05
CA MET A 1 1.78 -45.84 12.10
C MET A 1 2.64 -44.76 11.38
N SER A 2 2.00 -43.68 10.99
CA SER A 2 2.67 -42.57 10.29
C SER A 2 3.36 -41.69 11.34
N ASN A 3 4.69 -41.64 11.30
CA ASN A 3 5.46 -40.62 11.98
C ASN A 3 5.23 -39.28 11.28
N ALA A 4 4.10 -38.65 11.54
CA ALA A 4 3.91 -37.26 11.18
C ALA A 4 4.95 -36.47 11.98
N THR A 5 6.00 -36.04 11.30
CA THR A 5 7.02 -35.14 11.83
C THR A 5 6.27 -33.86 12.20
N LYS A 6 5.90 -33.70 13.48
CA LYS A 6 5.34 -32.45 14.00
C LYS A 6 6.38 -31.37 13.74
N THR A 7 6.23 -30.65 12.64
CA THR A 7 7.03 -29.46 12.38
C THR A 7 6.80 -28.51 13.54
N ALA A 8 7.85 -28.25 14.34
CA ALA A 8 7.73 -27.41 15.51
C ALA A 8 7.25 -26.02 15.09
N LYS A 9 6.06 -25.60 15.54
CA LYS A 9 5.46 -24.32 15.24
C LYS A 9 6.48 -23.21 15.55
N ARG A 10 6.80 -22.37 14.54
CA ARG A 10 7.77 -21.29 14.73
C ARG A 10 7.29 -20.31 15.80
N SER A 11 8.25 -19.75 16.56
CA SER A 11 7.92 -18.69 17.51
C SER A 11 7.42 -17.45 16.78
N ASP A 12 6.54 -16.67 17.44
CA ASP A 12 5.98 -15.45 16.88
C ASP A 12 7.07 -14.46 16.43
N PHE A 13 8.18 -14.38 17.17
CA PHE A 13 9.32 -13.55 16.78
C PHE A 13 9.91 -13.97 15.43
N LYS A 14 10.05 -15.27 15.16
CA LYS A 14 10.56 -15.78 13.89
C LYS A 14 9.60 -15.45 12.73
N LYS A 15 8.29 -15.47 12.98
CA LYS A 15 7.28 -15.07 12.00
C LYS A 15 7.37 -13.57 11.67
N TYR A 16 7.47 -12.71 12.70
CA TYR A 16 7.63 -11.26 12.50
C TYR A 16 8.91 -10.91 11.76
N PHE A 17 10.02 -11.57 12.10
CA PHE A 17 11.28 -11.42 11.40
C PHE A 17 11.17 -11.85 9.94
N GLN A 18 10.47 -12.94 9.66
CA GLN A 18 10.19 -13.40 8.29
C GLN A 18 9.41 -12.34 7.49
N PHE A 19 8.32 -11.82 8.04
CA PHE A 19 7.52 -10.82 7.34
C PHE A 19 8.35 -9.57 7.02
N MET A 20 9.12 -9.08 7.97
CA MET A 20 10.02 -7.96 7.76
C MET A 20 11.08 -8.29 6.70
N TRP A 21 11.84 -9.35 6.89
CA TRP A 21 13.00 -9.66 6.04
C TRP A 21 12.60 -9.96 4.60
N ARG A 22 11.52 -10.73 4.41
CA ARG A 22 11.08 -11.12 3.08
C ARG A 22 10.33 -10.01 2.36
N SER A 23 9.64 -9.12 3.07
CA SER A 23 9.00 -7.96 2.45
C SER A 23 10.01 -6.96 1.87
N LEU A 24 11.27 -6.95 2.31
CA LEU A 24 12.31 -6.15 1.67
C LEU A 24 12.54 -6.53 0.19
N ASN A 25 12.23 -7.78 -0.16
CA ASN A 25 12.35 -8.30 -1.52
C ASN A 25 11.01 -8.32 -2.30
N ILE A 26 9.97 -7.67 -1.79
CA ILE A 26 8.63 -7.78 -2.37
C ILE A 26 8.56 -7.28 -3.82
N GLN A 27 9.43 -6.36 -4.20
CA GLN A 27 9.54 -5.82 -5.56
C GLN A 27 10.53 -6.56 -6.47
N ALA A 28 11.29 -7.53 -5.96
CA ALA A 28 12.37 -8.17 -6.71
C ALA A 28 11.89 -8.91 -7.97
N SER A 29 10.63 -9.34 -7.99
CA SER A 29 9.98 -10.04 -9.11
C SER A 29 8.74 -9.31 -9.62
N TRP A 30 8.80 -7.98 -9.65
CA TRP A 30 7.72 -7.14 -10.14
C TRP A 30 7.41 -7.42 -11.62
N ASN A 31 6.13 -7.48 -11.96
CA ASN A 31 5.66 -7.71 -13.34
C ASN A 31 4.42 -6.86 -13.65
N TYR A 32 4.15 -6.64 -14.95
CA TYR A 32 3.03 -5.79 -15.38
C TYR A 32 1.65 -6.39 -15.10
N GLU A 33 1.54 -7.72 -15.10
CA GLU A 33 0.25 -8.40 -15.03
C GLU A 33 -0.31 -8.40 -13.61
N ARG A 34 0.53 -8.75 -12.62
CA ARG A 34 0.11 -8.95 -11.22
C ARG A 34 0.96 -8.20 -10.21
N GLN A 35 1.79 -7.30 -10.67
CA GLN A 35 2.63 -6.39 -9.90
C GLN A 35 3.60 -7.13 -8.95
N MET A 36 3.38 -7.07 -7.65
CA MET A 36 4.26 -7.63 -6.60
C MET A 36 3.80 -9.01 -6.11
N ASN A 37 2.92 -9.69 -6.83
CA ASN A 37 2.31 -10.95 -6.40
C ASN A 37 3.33 -12.03 -6.03
N MET A 38 4.38 -12.21 -6.84
CA MET A 38 5.42 -13.22 -6.56
C MET A 38 6.23 -12.86 -5.31
N GLY A 39 6.52 -11.57 -5.09
CA GLY A 39 7.17 -11.10 -3.87
C GLY A 39 6.29 -11.28 -2.64
N PHE A 40 4.97 -11.11 -2.78
CA PHE A 40 4.02 -11.39 -1.71
C PHE A 40 3.99 -12.88 -1.37
N LEU A 41 3.88 -13.75 -2.39
CA LEU A 41 3.95 -15.20 -2.18
C LEU A 41 5.28 -15.60 -1.54
N TYR A 42 6.41 -15.06 -2.00
CA TYR A 42 7.71 -15.30 -1.36
C TYR A 42 7.69 -14.93 0.13
N GLY A 43 7.02 -13.83 0.48
CA GLY A 43 6.86 -13.38 1.86
C GLY A 43 6.09 -14.36 2.73
N ILE A 44 4.98 -14.89 2.23
CA ILE A 44 4.07 -15.76 3.00
C ILE A 44 4.41 -17.25 2.91
N ALA A 45 5.14 -17.67 1.87
CA ALA A 45 5.44 -19.09 1.59
C ALA A 45 5.95 -19.91 2.78
N PRO A 46 6.83 -19.40 3.68
CA PRO A 46 7.23 -20.19 4.85
C PRO A 46 6.09 -20.50 5.81
N THR A 47 5.07 -19.64 5.89
CA THR A 47 3.86 -19.91 6.68
C THR A 47 3.02 -21.00 6.02
N LEU A 48 2.82 -20.94 4.71
CA LEU A 48 2.09 -21.95 3.97
C LEU A 48 2.79 -23.33 4.03
N ASN A 49 4.13 -23.35 3.95
CA ASN A 49 4.91 -24.59 4.11
C ASN A 49 4.81 -25.18 5.51
N GLU A 50 4.63 -24.37 6.54
CA GLU A 50 4.41 -24.80 7.91
C GLU A 50 2.99 -25.37 8.12
N LEU A 51 2.01 -24.81 7.42
CA LEU A 51 0.61 -25.28 7.48
C LEU A 51 0.42 -26.61 6.75
N TYR A 52 1.14 -26.82 5.65
CA TYR A 52 1.04 -28.00 4.80
C TYR A 52 2.43 -28.63 4.60
N PRO A 53 2.97 -29.30 5.64
CA PRO A 53 4.36 -29.78 5.63
C PRO A 53 4.56 -31.08 4.86
N ASP A 54 3.53 -31.92 4.71
CA ASP A 54 3.61 -33.23 4.07
C ASP A 54 3.18 -33.17 2.61
N GLU A 55 4.14 -33.06 1.70
CA GLU A 55 3.89 -33.03 0.25
C GLU A 55 3.63 -34.45 -0.33
N SER A 56 3.86 -35.51 0.45
CA SER A 56 3.52 -36.88 0.04
C SER A 56 2.04 -37.21 0.28
N ASP A 57 1.35 -36.44 1.13
CA ASP A 57 -0.09 -36.52 1.32
C ASP A 57 -0.83 -35.73 0.20
N PRO A 58 -1.62 -36.41 -0.65
CA PRO A 58 -2.31 -35.75 -1.75
C PRO A 58 -3.26 -34.64 -1.31
N GLU A 59 -3.88 -34.77 -0.14
CA GLU A 59 -4.81 -33.79 0.40
C GLU A 59 -4.06 -32.52 0.84
N GLN A 60 -2.99 -32.67 1.63
CA GLN A 60 -2.16 -31.53 2.02
C GLN A 60 -1.52 -30.84 0.82
N LEU A 61 -1.09 -31.60 -0.18
CA LEU A 61 -0.53 -31.04 -1.40
C LEU A 61 -1.58 -30.23 -2.18
N ALA A 62 -2.82 -30.72 -2.26
CA ALA A 62 -3.91 -30.01 -2.92
C ALA A 62 -4.20 -28.66 -2.20
N HIS A 63 -4.29 -28.69 -0.89
CA HIS A 63 -4.52 -27.50 -0.07
C HIS A 63 -3.36 -26.50 -0.15
N LYS A 64 -2.15 -27.00 -0.20
CA LYS A 64 -0.96 -26.14 -0.42
C LYS A 64 -1.01 -25.43 -1.77
N LYS A 65 -1.34 -26.15 -2.84
CA LYS A 65 -1.48 -25.56 -4.18
C LYS A 65 -2.56 -24.48 -4.21
N GLU A 66 -3.74 -24.76 -3.64
CA GLU A 66 -4.83 -23.81 -3.52
C GLU A 66 -4.39 -22.53 -2.79
N ALA A 67 -3.69 -22.67 -1.65
CA ALA A 67 -3.18 -21.52 -0.90
C ALA A 67 -2.15 -20.70 -1.71
N TYR A 68 -1.24 -21.37 -2.42
CA TYR A 68 -0.27 -20.71 -3.29
C TYR A 68 -0.93 -19.97 -4.45
N GLU A 69 -1.94 -20.57 -5.10
CA GLU A 69 -2.71 -19.91 -6.17
C GLU A 69 -3.45 -18.68 -5.66
N ARG A 70 -4.09 -18.77 -4.50
CA ARG A 70 -4.78 -17.64 -3.84
C ARG A 70 -3.82 -16.51 -3.52
N GLU A 71 -2.64 -16.83 -3.00
CA GLU A 71 -1.65 -15.84 -2.60
C GLU A 71 -0.87 -15.23 -3.79
N MET A 72 -0.93 -15.88 -4.96
CA MET A 72 -0.43 -15.35 -6.24
C MET A 72 -1.38 -14.36 -6.91
N ALA A 73 -2.51 -14.01 -6.31
CA ALA A 73 -3.40 -12.98 -6.82
C ALA A 73 -2.69 -11.62 -6.93
N PHE A 74 -3.26 -10.72 -7.73
CA PHE A 74 -2.74 -9.35 -7.89
C PHE A 74 -2.45 -8.69 -6.54
N TYR A 75 -1.28 -8.10 -6.42
CA TYR A 75 -0.87 -7.35 -5.23
C TYR A 75 0.06 -6.20 -5.60
N ASN A 76 -0.26 -5.00 -5.11
CA ASN A 76 0.62 -3.83 -5.23
C ASN A 76 0.43 -2.92 -4.02
N CYS A 77 1.51 -2.66 -3.29
CA CYS A 77 1.50 -1.82 -2.09
C CYS A 77 2.88 -1.25 -1.84
N THR A 78 2.98 -0.17 -1.06
CA THR A 78 4.27 0.33 -0.61
C THR A 78 5.03 -0.77 0.15
N PRO A 79 6.30 -1.06 -0.20
CA PRO A 79 7.05 -2.17 0.39
C PRO A 79 7.07 -2.17 1.92
N GLN A 80 7.25 -1.01 2.53
CA GLN A 80 7.36 -0.87 3.99
C GLN A 80 6.05 -1.21 4.72
N THR A 81 4.90 -0.96 4.10
CA THR A 81 3.58 -1.26 4.67
C THR A 81 3.06 -2.64 4.27
N SER A 82 3.64 -3.26 3.24
CA SER A 82 3.26 -4.59 2.75
C SER A 82 3.39 -5.69 3.80
N ALA A 83 4.33 -5.55 4.75
CA ALA A 83 4.49 -6.50 5.84
C ALA A 83 3.22 -6.62 6.71
N PHE A 84 2.43 -5.56 6.84
CA PHE A 84 1.14 -5.60 7.53
C PHE A 84 0.18 -6.58 6.84
N THR A 85 0.03 -6.45 5.53
CA THR A 85 -0.84 -7.35 4.76
C THR A 85 -0.32 -8.78 4.76
N LEU A 86 1.02 -8.98 4.70
CA LEU A 86 1.64 -10.31 4.83
C LEU A 86 1.32 -10.97 6.17
N GLY A 87 1.47 -10.22 7.27
CA GLY A 87 1.15 -10.73 8.60
C GLY A 87 -0.33 -11.07 8.75
N LEU A 88 -1.21 -10.21 8.24
CA LEU A 88 -2.65 -10.41 8.29
C LEU A 88 -3.07 -11.63 7.46
N ALA A 89 -2.62 -11.72 6.21
CA ALA A 89 -2.91 -12.87 5.33
C ALA A 89 -2.40 -14.19 5.94
N ALA A 90 -1.17 -14.20 6.49
CA ALA A 90 -0.62 -15.37 7.16
C ALA A 90 -1.50 -15.84 8.32
N SER A 91 -2.01 -14.92 9.12
CA SER A 91 -2.93 -15.24 10.21
C SER A 91 -4.28 -15.75 9.71
N MET A 92 -4.79 -15.24 8.59
CA MET A 92 -6.03 -15.70 7.98
C MET A 92 -5.86 -17.10 7.37
N GLU A 93 -4.74 -17.40 6.72
CA GLU A 93 -4.41 -18.73 6.21
C GLU A 93 -4.31 -19.76 7.35
N GLU A 94 -3.70 -19.40 8.49
CA GLU A 94 -3.67 -20.25 9.68
C GLU A 94 -5.08 -20.58 10.21
N GLN A 95 -6.00 -19.62 10.19
CA GLN A 95 -7.38 -19.82 10.60
C GLN A 95 -8.16 -20.67 9.61
N TYR A 96 -8.00 -20.39 8.32
CA TYR A 96 -8.63 -21.22 7.28
C TYR A 96 -8.15 -22.68 7.34
N ALA A 97 -6.86 -22.90 7.60
CA ALA A 97 -6.33 -24.25 7.77
C ALA A 97 -6.88 -24.95 9.02
N ALA A 98 -7.22 -24.20 10.08
CA ALA A 98 -7.77 -24.71 11.32
C ALA A 98 -9.28 -25.00 11.24
N ASP A 99 -10.04 -24.23 10.48
CA ASP A 99 -11.51 -24.33 10.35
C ASP A 99 -11.94 -24.01 8.93
N ARG A 100 -11.83 -25.00 8.04
CA ARG A 100 -12.14 -24.85 6.62
C ARG A 100 -13.63 -24.76 6.31
N GLU A 101 -14.46 -25.34 7.16
CA GLU A 101 -15.91 -25.39 6.92
C GLU A 101 -16.57 -24.02 7.18
N ASN A 102 -16.07 -23.30 8.17
CA ASN A 102 -16.66 -22.02 8.60
C ASN A 102 -15.93 -20.78 8.08
N PHE A 103 -14.74 -20.93 7.50
CA PHE A 103 -13.95 -19.82 6.99
C PHE A 103 -14.01 -19.74 5.46
N ASN A 104 -14.50 -18.61 4.93
CA ASN A 104 -14.49 -18.37 3.49
C ASN A 104 -13.09 -17.89 3.01
N PRO A 105 -12.35 -18.69 2.21
CA PRO A 105 -11.01 -18.35 1.75
C PRO A 105 -10.97 -17.11 0.82
N GLU A 106 -12.07 -16.77 0.13
CA GLU A 106 -12.14 -15.56 -0.70
C GLU A 106 -11.96 -14.27 0.11
N THR A 107 -12.30 -14.32 1.41
CA THR A 107 -12.11 -13.20 2.33
C THR A 107 -10.65 -12.76 2.42
N ILE A 108 -9.71 -13.69 2.28
CA ILE A 108 -8.26 -13.38 2.31
C ILE A 108 -7.90 -12.40 1.18
N ASN A 109 -8.31 -12.71 -0.06
CA ASN A 109 -8.07 -11.82 -1.20
C ASN A 109 -8.87 -10.51 -1.11
N ALA A 110 -10.10 -10.55 -0.60
CA ALA A 110 -10.90 -9.34 -0.40
C ALA A 110 -10.21 -8.37 0.57
N VAL A 111 -9.66 -8.87 1.68
CA VAL A 111 -8.91 -8.07 2.65
C VAL A 111 -7.60 -7.55 2.06
N LYS A 112 -6.82 -8.38 1.38
CA LYS A 112 -5.60 -7.96 0.67
C LYS A 112 -5.90 -6.79 -0.27
N THR A 113 -6.93 -6.93 -1.08
CA THR A 113 -7.32 -5.90 -2.08
C THR A 113 -7.78 -4.61 -1.42
N SER A 114 -8.59 -4.69 -0.37
CA SER A 114 -9.11 -3.50 0.33
C SER A 114 -8.03 -2.68 1.03
N LEU A 115 -6.95 -3.35 1.46
CA LEU A 115 -5.83 -2.71 2.15
C LEU A 115 -4.79 -2.09 1.22
N MET A 116 -4.70 -2.53 -0.04
CA MET A 116 -3.69 -2.04 -0.98
C MET A 116 -3.70 -0.52 -1.13
N GLY A 117 -4.84 0.07 -1.40
CA GLY A 117 -5.00 1.52 -1.60
C GLY A 117 -4.60 2.34 -0.39
N PRO A 118 -5.26 2.12 0.78
CA PRO A 118 -4.94 2.84 2.01
C PRO A 118 -3.48 2.73 2.44
N LEU A 119 -2.92 1.51 2.44
CA LEU A 119 -1.53 1.29 2.84
C LEU A 119 -0.53 1.86 1.84
N SER A 120 -0.82 1.83 0.54
CA SER A 120 0.01 2.50 -0.47
C SER A 120 -0.04 4.00 -0.31
N GLY A 121 -1.23 4.59 -0.16
CA GLY A 121 -1.36 6.04 0.00
C GLY A 121 -0.60 6.59 1.20
N VAL A 122 -0.75 5.96 2.37
CA VAL A 122 0.01 6.33 3.58
C VAL A 122 1.51 6.06 3.40
N GLY A 123 1.85 4.87 2.89
CA GLY A 123 3.24 4.45 2.74
C GLY A 123 4.02 5.33 1.77
N ASP A 124 3.46 5.60 0.60
CA ASP A 124 4.12 6.43 -0.42
C ASP A 124 4.26 7.89 0.03
N SER A 125 3.23 8.47 0.63
CA SER A 125 3.29 9.83 1.16
C SER A 125 4.35 9.97 2.26
N PHE A 126 4.42 9.00 3.16
CA PHE A 126 5.37 9.03 4.26
C PHE A 126 6.80 8.70 3.79
N PHE A 127 7.01 7.56 3.13
CA PHE A 127 8.36 7.12 2.78
C PHE A 127 8.91 7.83 1.55
N GLN A 128 8.14 7.95 0.47
CA GLN A 128 8.62 8.56 -0.77
C GLN A 128 8.50 10.10 -0.73
N GLY A 129 7.39 10.61 -0.19
CA GLY A 129 7.11 12.04 -0.12
C GLY A 129 7.78 12.78 1.03
N THR A 130 8.04 12.13 2.16
CA THR A 130 8.56 12.82 3.36
C THR A 130 9.95 12.32 3.76
N VAL A 131 10.06 11.06 4.18
CA VAL A 131 11.31 10.51 4.72
C VAL A 131 12.44 10.61 3.69
N ARG A 132 12.16 10.23 2.45
CA ARG A 132 13.15 10.28 1.36
C ARG A 132 13.63 11.69 1.08
N LEU A 133 12.73 12.67 0.98
CA LEU A 133 13.10 14.06 0.71
C LEU A 133 13.95 14.65 1.82
N ILE A 134 13.58 14.43 3.09
CA ILE A 134 14.35 14.88 4.24
C ILE A 134 15.73 14.21 4.28
N ALA A 135 15.77 12.88 4.13
CA ALA A 135 17.02 12.12 4.20
C ALA A 135 18.02 12.55 3.13
N PHE A 136 17.57 12.65 1.87
CA PHE A 136 18.43 13.06 0.77
C PHE A 136 18.75 14.56 0.79
N GLY A 137 17.79 15.42 1.18
CA GLY A 137 18.04 16.86 1.33
C GLY A 137 19.16 17.16 2.33
N LEU A 138 19.11 16.56 3.51
CA LEU A 138 20.16 16.68 4.53
C LEU A 138 21.48 16.06 4.06
N GLY A 139 21.41 14.86 3.45
CA GLY A 139 22.59 14.18 2.95
C GLY A 139 23.33 14.96 1.86
N ILE A 140 22.59 15.51 0.89
CA ILE A 140 23.14 16.33 -0.19
C ILE A 140 23.77 17.61 0.37
N SER A 141 23.08 18.31 1.28
CA SER A 141 23.60 19.53 1.91
C SER A 141 24.96 19.34 2.59
N LEU A 142 25.11 18.22 3.33
CA LEU A 142 26.39 17.88 3.96
C LEU A 142 27.46 17.46 2.94
N ALA A 143 27.06 16.68 1.93
CA ALA A 143 28.00 16.23 0.88
C ALA A 143 28.54 17.39 0.05
N GLN A 144 27.75 18.41 -0.23
CA GLN A 144 28.19 19.63 -0.93
C GLN A 144 29.24 20.42 -0.13
N GLN A 145 29.26 20.26 1.19
CA GLN A 145 30.30 20.84 2.06
C GLN A 145 31.55 19.94 2.15
N GLY A 146 31.65 18.89 1.33
CA GLY A 146 32.76 17.93 1.36
C GLY A 146 32.69 16.93 2.54
N ASN A 147 31.58 16.89 3.26
CA ASN A 147 31.45 16.02 4.44
C ASN A 147 30.94 14.63 4.06
N VAL A 148 31.79 13.61 4.28
CA VAL A 148 31.48 12.19 4.01
C VAL A 148 30.30 11.65 4.86
N LEU A 149 29.96 12.30 5.96
CA LEU A 149 28.81 11.92 6.77
C LEU A 149 27.46 12.16 6.05
N GLY A 150 27.43 12.98 5.01
CA GLY A 150 26.20 13.26 4.24
C GLY A 150 25.54 12.01 3.69
N PRO A 151 26.20 11.19 2.85
CA PRO A 151 25.65 9.94 2.33
C PRO A 151 25.28 8.94 3.44
N ILE A 152 26.10 8.84 4.49
CA ILE A 152 25.84 7.94 5.62
C ILE A 152 24.57 8.34 6.35
N LEU A 153 24.37 9.61 6.62
CA LEU A 153 23.17 10.14 7.27
C LEU A 153 21.93 9.87 6.41
N ALA A 154 22.03 10.12 5.08
CA ALA A 154 20.93 9.83 4.15
C ALA A 154 20.53 8.35 4.18
N MET A 155 21.51 7.43 4.21
CA MET A 155 21.26 6.00 4.31
C MET A 155 20.57 5.64 5.64
N ILE A 156 21.08 6.12 6.77
CA ILE A 156 20.51 5.83 8.09
C ILE A 156 19.07 6.34 8.17
N LEU A 157 18.83 7.60 7.78
CA LEU A 157 17.50 8.21 7.82
C LEU A 157 16.49 7.54 6.86
N SER A 158 16.96 6.94 5.77
CA SER A 158 16.09 6.21 4.84
C SER A 158 15.82 4.77 5.29
N ILE A 159 16.84 4.06 5.77
CA ILE A 159 16.77 2.62 6.05
C ILE A 159 16.15 2.35 7.43
N VAL A 160 16.57 3.06 8.47
CA VAL A 160 16.15 2.77 9.84
C VAL A 160 14.63 2.91 10.02
N PRO A 161 13.98 4.03 9.62
CA PRO A 161 12.52 4.13 9.71
C PRO A 161 11.79 3.08 8.87
N ALA A 162 12.31 2.77 7.67
CA ALA A 162 11.72 1.76 6.79
C ALA A 162 11.72 0.37 7.45
N VAL A 163 12.86 -0.07 7.99
CA VAL A 163 12.98 -1.37 8.67
C VAL A 163 12.11 -1.44 9.92
N LEU A 164 12.10 -0.39 10.75
CA LEU A 164 11.29 -0.34 11.96
C LEU A 164 9.80 -0.42 11.63
N VAL A 165 9.31 0.39 10.68
CA VAL A 165 7.90 0.35 10.29
C VAL A 165 7.54 -1.00 9.69
N THR A 166 8.38 -1.58 8.84
CA THR A 166 8.14 -2.91 8.27
C THR A 166 8.03 -3.99 9.35
N TRP A 167 8.91 -3.94 10.36
CA TRP A 167 8.85 -4.85 11.50
C TRP A 167 7.54 -4.72 12.30
N PHE A 168 7.20 -3.49 12.71
CA PHE A 168 5.99 -3.24 13.49
C PHE A 168 4.71 -3.52 12.67
N ALA A 169 4.72 -3.21 11.39
CA ALA A 169 3.60 -3.50 10.50
C ALA A 169 3.33 -5.01 10.39
N GLY A 170 4.36 -5.83 10.17
CA GLY A 170 4.22 -7.28 10.12
C GLY A 170 3.71 -7.89 11.43
N LYS A 171 4.25 -7.44 12.55
CA LYS A 171 3.78 -7.83 13.88
C LYS A 171 2.32 -7.43 14.10
N LEU A 172 1.96 -6.19 13.78
CA LEU A 172 0.61 -5.66 13.98
C LEU A 172 -0.39 -6.42 13.10
N GLY A 173 -0.10 -6.63 11.82
CA GLY A 173 -0.96 -7.37 10.90
C GLY A 173 -1.25 -8.78 11.40
N TYR A 174 -0.21 -9.53 11.78
CA TYR A 174 -0.37 -10.88 12.29
C TYR A 174 -1.15 -10.93 13.62
N THR A 175 -0.85 -10.05 14.57
CA THR A 175 -1.55 -10.02 15.87
C THR A 175 -2.99 -9.54 15.75
N MET A 176 -3.28 -8.63 14.85
CA MET A 176 -4.66 -8.23 14.55
C MET A 176 -5.43 -9.41 13.94
N GLY A 177 -4.88 -10.08 12.95
CA GLY A 177 -5.48 -11.26 12.36
C GLY A 177 -5.77 -12.34 13.39
N SER A 178 -4.78 -12.74 14.19
CA SER A 178 -4.93 -13.84 15.16
C SER A 178 -5.88 -13.53 16.33
N LYS A 179 -5.99 -12.27 16.76
CA LYS A 179 -6.83 -11.90 17.92
C LYS A 179 -8.27 -11.55 17.54
N TYR A 180 -8.45 -10.93 16.39
CA TYR A 180 -9.74 -10.35 16.03
C TYR A 180 -10.54 -11.26 15.08
N LEU A 181 -9.86 -12.01 14.21
CA LEU A 181 -10.55 -12.91 13.28
C LEU A 181 -11.17 -14.13 13.98
N THR A 182 -10.56 -14.65 15.05
CA THR A 182 -11.13 -15.76 15.85
C THR A 182 -12.45 -15.39 16.58
N LYS A 183 -12.77 -14.11 16.68
CA LYS A 183 -14.04 -13.60 17.25
C LYS A 183 -15.03 -13.13 16.18
N LEU A 184 -14.70 -13.31 14.91
CA LEU A 184 -15.46 -12.76 13.78
C LEU A 184 -16.64 -13.65 13.39
N ASN A 185 -17.79 -13.38 13.98
CA ASN A 185 -19.04 -13.53 13.25
C ASN A 185 -19.04 -12.48 12.11
N GLY A 186 -19.41 -12.87 10.87
CA GLY A 186 -19.22 -12.12 9.60
C GLY A 186 -19.38 -10.58 9.56
N GLY A 187 -20.02 -9.94 10.54
CA GLY A 187 -20.22 -8.50 10.55
C GLY A 187 -19.00 -7.64 10.94
N MET A 188 -17.92 -8.22 11.46
CA MET A 188 -16.72 -7.42 11.86
C MET A 188 -15.73 -7.27 10.69
N MET A 189 -15.72 -8.22 9.75
CA MET A 189 -14.95 -8.07 8.51
C MET A 189 -15.51 -6.94 7.66
N ASP A 190 -16.84 -6.82 7.56
CA ASP A 190 -17.49 -5.71 6.87
C ASP A 190 -17.13 -4.37 7.52
N LYS A 191 -17.08 -4.32 8.85
CA LYS A 191 -16.62 -3.12 9.58
C LYS A 191 -15.16 -2.80 9.30
N LEU A 192 -14.27 -3.80 9.26
CA LEU A 192 -12.86 -3.60 8.93
C LEU A 192 -12.71 -3.04 7.51
N MET A 193 -13.37 -3.66 6.53
CA MET A 193 -13.36 -3.17 5.15
C MET A 193 -13.94 -1.76 5.04
N TYR A 194 -15.01 -1.46 5.76
CA TYR A 194 -15.61 -0.13 5.80
C TYR A 194 -14.65 0.93 6.38
N VAL A 195 -14.00 0.64 7.50
CA VAL A 195 -13.02 1.53 8.13
C VAL A 195 -11.80 1.73 7.21
N CYS A 196 -11.27 0.66 6.62
CA CYS A 196 -10.18 0.75 5.65
C CYS A 196 -10.58 1.60 4.43
N GLY A 197 -11.81 1.46 3.95
CA GLY A 197 -12.35 2.29 2.86
C GLY A 197 -12.38 3.78 3.23
N ILE A 198 -12.86 4.12 4.43
CA ILE A 198 -12.86 5.52 4.91
C ILE A 198 -11.45 6.07 5.00
N VAL A 199 -10.54 5.35 5.64
CA VAL A 199 -9.13 5.76 5.75
C VAL A 199 -8.51 5.94 4.37
N GLY A 200 -8.77 5.03 3.43
CA GLY A 200 -8.31 5.13 2.04
C GLY A 200 -8.81 6.40 1.35
N LEU A 201 -10.09 6.72 1.49
CA LEU A 201 -10.65 7.94 0.92
C LEU A 201 -10.08 9.21 1.56
N MET A 202 -9.84 9.20 2.88
CA MET A 202 -9.18 10.32 3.57
C MET A 202 -7.76 10.54 3.05
N VAL A 203 -6.99 9.45 2.87
CA VAL A 203 -5.62 9.51 2.32
C VAL A 203 -5.64 10.03 0.88
N ILE A 204 -6.54 9.53 0.03
CA ILE A 204 -6.70 10.03 -1.34
C ILE A 204 -7.02 11.53 -1.33
N GLY A 205 -7.92 11.98 -0.47
CA GLY A 205 -8.24 13.40 -0.33
C GLY A 205 -7.04 14.25 0.08
N ALA A 206 -6.25 13.78 1.05
CA ALA A 206 -5.02 14.44 1.47
C ALA A 206 -3.96 14.50 0.35
N MET A 207 -3.81 13.41 -0.43
CA MET A 207 -2.93 13.38 -1.60
C MET A 207 -3.37 14.35 -2.70
N VAL A 208 -4.66 14.44 -2.97
CA VAL A 208 -5.21 15.43 -3.92
C VAL A 208 -4.84 16.85 -3.48
N ALA A 209 -5.03 17.16 -2.20
CA ALA A 209 -4.71 18.49 -1.67
C ALA A 209 -3.22 18.83 -1.71
N SER A 210 -2.34 17.83 -1.58
CA SER A 210 -0.88 18.03 -1.48
C SER A 210 -0.13 17.87 -2.80
N MET A 211 -0.61 17.01 -3.71
CA MET A 211 0.11 16.66 -4.94
C MET A 211 -0.45 17.32 -6.19
N VAL A 212 -1.74 17.69 -6.18
CA VAL A 212 -2.35 18.45 -7.28
C VAL A 212 -2.17 19.93 -6.97
N GLY A 213 -1.25 20.60 -7.68
CA GLY A 213 -0.90 21.99 -7.46
C GLY A 213 -1.40 22.88 -8.59
N LEU A 214 -2.72 23.08 -8.72
CA LEU A 214 -3.27 24.01 -9.72
C LEU A 214 -3.58 25.36 -9.10
N THR A 215 -3.00 26.40 -9.68
CA THR A 215 -3.24 27.80 -9.30
C THR A 215 -3.62 28.64 -10.52
N THR A 216 -4.41 29.68 -10.30
CA THR A 216 -4.76 30.63 -11.37
C THR A 216 -4.09 31.98 -11.14
N PRO A 217 -3.36 32.53 -12.15
CA PRO A 217 -2.73 33.83 -12.06
C PRO A 217 -3.71 34.98 -12.40
N ILE A 218 -4.99 34.69 -12.64
CA ILE A 218 -5.95 35.71 -13.05
C ILE A 218 -6.16 36.74 -11.96
N THR A 219 -5.93 38.00 -12.30
CA THR A 219 -6.16 39.17 -11.42
C THR A 219 -7.26 40.06 -11.99
N PHE A 220 -8.13 40.56 -11.14
CA PHE A 220 -9.17 41.51 -11.53
C PHE A 220 -8.53 42.91 -11.59
N ALA A 221 -8.38 43.46 -12.80
CA ALA A 221 -7.72 44.74 -13.03
C ALA A 221 -8.37 45.93 -12.28
N SER A 222 -9.65 45.86 -11.99
CA SER A 222 -10.40 46.93 -11.29
C SER A 222 -10.19 46.95 -9.78
N THR A 223 -9.87 45.81 -9.17
CA THR A 223 -9.77 45.68 -7.70
C THR A 223 -8.43 45.19 -7.21
N GLY A 224 -7.56 44.74 -8.11
CA GLY A 224 -6.27 44.11 -7.76
C GLY A 224 -6.41 42.74 -7.08
N LEU A 225 -7.63 42.20 -6.98
CA LEU A 225 -7.87 40.91 -6.33
C LEU A 225 -7.37 39.76 -7.21
N VAL A 226 -6.63 38.84 -6.61
CA VAL A 226 -6.21 37.59 -7.24
C VAL A 226 -7.35 36.57 -7.11
N LEU A 227 -7.79 36.00 -8.24
CA LEU A 227 -8.88 35.01 -8.25
C LEU A 227 -8.57 33.80 -7.35
N GLN A 228 -7.30 33.38 -7.31
CA GLN A 228 -6.85 32.27 -6.45
C GLN A 228 -7.13 32.53 -4.97
N ASP A 229 -6.92 33.75 -4.48
CA ASP A 229 -7.15 34.10 -3.08
C ASP A 229 -8.65 34.05 -2.74
N VAL A 230 -9.49 34.51 -3.67
CA VAL A 230 -10.95 34.42 -3.52
C VAL A 230 -11.39 32.95 -3.45
N LEU A 231 -10.88 32.10 -4.36
CA LEU A 231 -11.21 30.67 -4.37
C LEU A 231 -10.75 29.98 -3.08
N ASN A 232 -9.54 30.30 -2.59
CA ASN A 232 -9.01 29.74 -1.35
C ASN A 232 -9.78 30.21 -0.10
N THR A 233 -10.41 31.36 -0.15
CA THR A 233 -11.28 31.84 0.94
C THR A 233 -12.59 31.04 1.02
N ILE A 234 -13.11 30.59 -0.13
CA ILE A 234 -14.32 29.76 -0.20
C ILE A 234 -13.98 28.32 0.23
N LEU A 235 -12.99 27.72 -0.41
CA LEU A 235 -12.49 26.38 -0.10
C LEU A 235 -11.02 26.26 -0.52
N PRO A 236 -10.08 26.02 0.41
CA PRO A 236 -8.71 25.74 0.08
C PRO A 236 -8.59 24.56 -0.90
N ASN A 237 -7.74 24.69 -1.91
CA ASN A 237 -7.54 23.68 -2.96
C ASN A 237 -8.79 23.37 -3.81
N LEU A 238 -9.71 24.32 -3.96
CA LEU A 238 -10.95 24.14 -4.75
C LEU A 238 -10.66 23.69 -6.18
N LEU A 239 -9.68 24.30 -6.87
CA LEU A 239 -9.32 23.94 -8.24
C LEU A 239 -8.82 22.50 -8.33
N ASN A 240 -8.03 22.07 -7.35
CA ASN A 240 -7.51 20.70 -7.28
C ASN A 240 -8.68 19.71 -7.16
N LEU A 241 -9.65 20.01 -6.30
CA LEU A 241 -10.83 19.18 -6.13
C LEU A 241 -11.67 19.11 -7.42
N VAL A 242 -11.88 20.24 -8.08
CA VAL A 242 -12.67 20.32 -9.33
C VAL A 242 -12.05 19.46 -10.43
N ILE A 243 -10.73 19.56 -10.66
CA ILE A 243 -10.07 18.76 -11.70
C ILE A 243 -10.11 17.25 -11.39
N VAL A 244 -9.92 16.88 -10.13
CA VAL A 244 -9.99 15.47 -9.73
C VAL A 244 -11.41 14.93 -9.87
N MET A 245 -12.43 15.69 -9.52
CA MET A 245 -13.82 15.30 -9.73
C MET A 245 -14.19 15.19 -11.22
N LEU A 246 -13.63 16.04 -12.06
CA LEU A 246 -13.77 15.96 -13.52
C LEU A 246 -13.13 14.67 -14.04
N MET A 247 -11.90 14.37 -13.64
CA MET A 247 -11.23 13.10 -13.99
C MET A 247 -12.01 11.89 -13.49
N TYR A 248 -12.51 11.94 -12.26
CA TYR A 248 -13.34 10.89 -11.70
C TYR A 248 -14.61 10.63 -12.52
N THR A 249 -15.29 11.68 -12.95
CA THR A 249 -16.49 11.52 -13.81
C THR A 249 -16.16 10.90 -15.17
N MET A 250 -14.98 11.22 -15.74
CA MET A 250 -14.51 10.60 -16.99
C MET A 250 -14.19 9.12 -16.78
N ILE A 251 -13.55 8.75 -15.66
CA ILE A 251 -13.31 7.35 -15.29
C ILE A 251 -14.64 6.59 -15.15
N ARG A 252 -15.62 7.18 -14.47
CA ARG A 252 -16.97 6.57 -14.36
C ARG A 252 -17.64 6.36 -15.72
N LYS A 253 -17.38 7.23 -16.68
CA LYS A 253 -17.82 7.07 -18.08
C LYS A 253 -16.98 6.08 -18.88
N LYS A 254 -16.07 5.33 -18.22
CA LYS A 254 -15.21 4.31 -18.82
C LYS A 254 -14.25 4.85 -19.90
N VAL A 255 -13.85 6.10 -19.80
CA VAL A 255 -12.79 6.65 -20.65
C VAL A 255 -11.49 5.92 -20.35
N LYS A 256 -10.80 5.42 -21.37
CA LYS A 256 -9.54 4.68 -21.22
C LYS A 256 -8.46 5.58 -20.59
N THR A 257 -7.67 5.03 -19.69
CA THR A 257 -6.61 5.74 -18.94
C THR A 257 -5.61 6.47 -19.87
N GLY A 258 -5.29 5.90 -21.02
CA GLY A 258 -4.42 6.55 -22.01
C GLY A 258 -4.98 7.87 -22.53
N TRP A 259 -6.30 7.96 -22.78
CA TRP A 259 -6.95 9.21 -23.15
C TRP A 259 -6.96 10.22 -22.02
N LEU A 260 -7.16 9.78 -20.77
CA LEU A 260 -7.09 10.66 -19.60
C LEU A 260 -5.70 11.28 -19.45
N LEU A 261 -4.64 10.48 -19.60
CA LEU A 261 -3.26 10.97 -19.61
C LEU A 261 -3.03 12.00 -20.73
N GLY A 262 -3.49 11.69 -21.95
CA GLY A 262 -3.42 12.61 -23.09
C GLY A 262 -4.12 13.94 -22.81
N ILE A 263 -5.33 13.89 -22.25
CA ILE A 263 -6.11 15.09 -21.87
C ILE A 263 -5.37 15.89 -20.79
N CYS A 264 -4.80 15.24 -19.77
CA CYS A 264 -4.04 15.94 -18.73
C CYS A 264 -2.81 16.65 -19.30
N ILE A 265 -2.05 15.99 -20.19
CA ILE A 265 -0.84 16.57 -20.78
C ILE A 265 -1.20 17.70 -21.74
N VAL A 266 -2.05 17.41 -22.74
CA VAL A 266 -2.41 18.40 -23.77
C VAL A 266 -3.22 19.55 -23.16
N GLY A 267 -4.20 19.20 -22.29
CA GLY A 267 -5.01 20.19 -21.60
C GLY A 267 -4.20 21.07 -20.66
N GLY A 268 -3.27 20.50 -19.88
CA GLY A 268 -2.39 21.25 -19.01
C GLY A 268 -1.51 22.25 -19.78
N VAL A 269 -0.87 21.79 -20.87
CA VAL A 269 -0.07 22.68 -21.74
C VAL A 269 -0.92 23.79 -22.37
N ALA A 270 -2.10 23.44 -22.89
CA ALA A 270 -2.98 24.42 -23.53
C ALA A 270 -3.49 25.47 -22.54
N ILE A 271 -3.94 25.07 -21.36
CA ILE A 271 -4.46 25.96 -20.32
C ILE A 271 -3.37 26.87 -19.75
N ASN A 272 -2.17 26.33 -19.57
CA ASN A 272 -0.98 27.12 -19.18
C ASN A 272 -0.59 28.13 -20.27
N ALA A 273 -0.58 27.73 -21.55
CA ALA A 273 -0.27 28.62 -22.67
C ALA A 273 -1.31 29.78 -22.81
N LEU A 274 -2.56 29.55 -22.38
CA LEU A 274 -3.61 30.57 -22.32
C LEU A 274 -3.50 31.48 -21.07
N GLY A 275 -2.57 31.21 -20.15
CA GLY A 275 -2.41 31.95 -18.92
C GLY A 275 -3.57 31.81 -17.92
N LEU A 276 -4.34 30.73 -18.02
CA LEU A 276 -5.50 30.50 -17.15
C LEU A 276 -5.16 29.75 -15.86
N LEU A 277 -4.23 28.80 -15.95
CA LEU A 277 -3.73 28.01 -14.84
C LEU A 277 -2.21 27.86 -14.93
N VAL A 278 -1.58 27.71 -13.77
CA VAL A 278 -0.15 27.44 -13.59
C VAL A 278 0.03 26.26 -12.64
#